data_f0a100f55d46bb340fa73889f7089e7e
#
_entry.id   f0a100f55d46bb340fa73889f7089e7e
#
_cell.length_a   1.000
_cell.length_b   1.000
_cell.length_c   1.000
_cell.angle_alpha   90.00
_cell.angle_beta   90.00
_cell.angle_gamma   90.00
#
_symmetry.space_group_name_H-M   'P 1'
#
loop_
_entity.id
_entity.type
_entity.pdbx_description
1 polymer ?
#
loop_
_entity_poly.entity_id
_entity_poly.type
_entity_poly.pdbx_seq_one_letter_code
_entity_poly.pdbx_strand_id
1 'polypeptide(L)'
;KLVCSFCGQTVELKDSGYTGWARDEATGLRMYSYNNAWHTGWFVIDPEVYCFDKSGIAYDGRVTLYGKQFVFDDGVVVSGPTGFVKRDDGKTLYFENGRIASGWKDIGDATYYFETSDLGDDFGVMYTGRRLIGKTWYEFGSDGRLYQLIRGRMSADEKEIVVTITPPAGQGRNYSNIMAAAWSQQDGQDDLIWYNATANGDGTYTIRVPMCKYNVVGRYLVHVYNHGIHGQLLGGL
;
A
#
# COMPACT_ATOMS: atom_id res chain seq x y z
N LYS A 1 10.99 -33.21 15.85
CA LYS A 1 9.90 -34.11 15.43
C LYS A 1 8.61 -33.30 15.50
N LEU A 2 7.83 -33.37 14.44
CA LEU A 2 6.56 -32.66 14.33
C LEU A 2 5.44 -33.70 14.22
N VAL A 3 4.33 -33.41 14.86
CA VAL A 3 3.13 -34.24 14.73
C VAL A 3 2.15 -33.54 13.80
N CYS A 4 1.76 -34.20 12.72
CA CYS A 4 0.72 -33.70 11.82
C CYS A 4 -0.58 -33.48 12.60
N SER A 5 -1.12 -32.28 12.65
CA SER A 5 -2.33 -31.97 13.41
C SER A 5 -3.60 -32.64 12.86
N PHE A 6 -3.52 -33.20 11.64
CA PHE A 6 -4.65 -33.83 10.96
C PHE A 6 -4.63 -35.38 11.12
N CYS A 7 -3.46 -36.01 11.03
CA CYS A 7 -3.35 -37.47 11.02
C CYS A 7 -2.52 -38.07 12.17
N GLY A 8 -1.94 -37.25 13.06
CA GLY A 8 -1.11 -37.66 14.17
C GLY A 8 0.25 -38.25 13.80
N GLN A 9 0.64 -38.23 12.51
CA GLN A 9 1.94 -38.75 12.10
C GLN A 9 3.07 -37.81 12.44
N THR A 10 4.19 -38.37 12.91
CA THR A 10 5.42 -37.59 13.14
C THR A 10 6.15 -37.34 11.83
N VAL A 11 6.43 -36.08 11.52
CA VAL A 11 7.18 -35.66 10.33
C VAL A 11 8.58 -35.21 10.73
N GLU A 12 9.61 -35.76 10.11
CA GLU A 12 10.97 -35.22 10.21
C GLU A 12 11.21 -34.28 9.01
N LEU A 13 11.49 -33.00 9.30
CA LEU A 13 11.59 -31.93 8.27
C LEU A 13 12.85 -32.00 7.40
N LYS A 14 13.53 -33.13 7.34
CA LYS A 14 14.90 -33.10 6.83
C LYS A 14 15.05 -32.89 5.31
N ASP A 15 14.07 -33.20 4.45
CA ASP A 15 14.34 -33.14 2.99
C ASP A 15 13.15 -32.91 2.03
N SER A 16 11.97 -32.48 2.48
CA SER A 16 10.78 -32.57 1.63
C SER A 16 10.12 -31.25 1.22
N GLY A 17 10.65 -30.08 1.60
CA GLY A 17 9.98 -28.79 1.30
C GLY A 17 8.59 -28.72 1.97
N TYR A 18 8.45 -29.19 3.20
CA TYR A 18 7.18 -29.24 3.90
C TYR A 18 6.54 -27.86 4.01
N THR A 19 5.32 -27.77 3.53
CA THR A 19 4.45 -26.61 3.73
C THR A 19 3.16 -27.08 4.37
N GLY A 20 2.79 -26.50 5.50
CA GLY A 20 1.57 -26.85 6.21
C GLY A 20 1.63 -26.63 7.72
N TRP A 21 0.55 -27.06 8.36
CA TRP A 21 0.35 -26.93 9.79
C TRP A 21 1.05 -28.05 10.58
N ALA A 22 1.65 -27.66 11.69
CA ALA A 22 2.14 -28.57 12.71
C ALA A 22 1.75 -28.05 14.11
N ARG A 23 2.06 -28.85 15.16
CA ARG A 23 1.97 -28.41 16.54
C ARG A 23 3.28 -28.58 17.25
N ASP A 24 3.61 -27.62 18.10
CA ASP A 24 4.73 -27.73 19.03
C ASP A 24 4.43 -28.82 20.08
N GLU A 25 5.36 -29.75 20.28
CA GLU A 25 5.16 -30.86 21.19
C GLU A 25 5.10 -30.40 22.66
N ALA A 26 5.74 -29.30 23.01
CA ALA A 26 5.82 -28.83 24.40
C ALA A 26 4.56 -28.05 24.83
N THR A 27 4.03 -27.20 23.89
CA THR A 27 2.91 -26.32 24.20
C THR A 27 1.59 -26.77 23.59
N GLY A 28 1.62 -27.66 22.58
CA GLY A 28 0.46 -28.06 21.79
C GLY A 28 -0.05 -26.98 20.84
N LEU A 29 0.55 -25.79 20.84
CA LEU A 29 0.14 -24.66 20.00
C LEU A 29 0.53 -24.87 18.53
N ARG A 30 -0.17 -24.20 17.63
CA ARG A 30 0.04 -24.31 16.19
C ARG A 30 1.37 -23.68 15.76
N MET A 31 1.92 -24.25 14.71
CA MET A 31 3.04 -23.74 13.94
C MET A 31 2.68 -23.89 12.45
N TYR A 32 3.17 -22.99 11.60
CA TYR A 32 3.01 -23.12 10.17
C TYR A 32 4.37 -23.09 9.48
N SER A 33 4.64 -24.06 8.62
CA SER A 33 5.86 -24.13 7.82
C SER A 33 5.57 -23.79 6.35
N TYR A 34 6.49 -23.06 5.74
CA TYR A 34 6.54 -22.87 4.31
C TYR A 34 7.94 -23.24 3.80
N ASN A 35 8.03 -24.23 2.91
CA ASN A 35 9.31 -24.75 2.40
C ASN A 35 10.33 -25.08 3.51
N ASN A 36 9.91 -25.77 4.56
CA ASN A 36 10.70 -26.13 5.75
C ASN A 36 11.12 -24.94 6.65
N ALA A 37 10.64 -23.73 6.41
CA ALA A 37 10.86 -22.60 7.29
C ALA A 37 9.60 -22.30 8.11
N TRP A 38 9.75 -22.12 9.42
CA TRP A 38 8.63 -21.72 10.28
C TRP A 38 8.29 -20.24 10.02
N HIS A 39 6.99 -19.98 9.85
CA HIS A 39 6.52 -18.61 9.84
C HIS A 39 6.66 -17.97 11.21
N THR A 40 7.05 -16.72 11.21
CA THR A 40 7.14 -15.85 12.37
C THR A 40 6.40 -14.55 12.08
N GLY A 41 5.91 -13.88 13.13
CA GLY A 41 5.15 -12.64 12.98
C GLY A 41 3.75 -12.86 12.42
N TRP A 42 3.23 -11.84 11.73
CA TRP A 42 1.88 -11.84 11.18
C TRP A 42 1.81 -12.58 9.86
N PHE A 43 0.78 -13.40 9.71
CA PHE A 43 0.59 -14.22 8.52
C PHE A 43 -0.90 -14.43 8.22
N VAL A 44 -1.29 -14.40 6.95
CA VAL A 44 -2.66 -14.64 6.52
C VAL A 44 -2.78 -16.03 5.92
N ILE A 45 -3.67 -16.83 6.49
CA ILE A 45 -4.15 -18.06 5.87
C ILE A 45 -5.66 -17.90 5.77
N ASP A 46 -6.08 -17.49 4.56
CA ASP A 46 -7.45 -17.07 4.28
C ASP A 46 -8.50 -18.02 4.86
N PRO A 47 -9.49 -17.52 5.61
CA PRO A 47 -9.79 -16.09 5.87
C PRO A 47 -9.16 -15.52 7.15
N GLU A 48 -8.32 -16.26 7.87
CA GLU A 48 -7.85 -15.90 9.21
C GLU A 48 -6.46 -15.24 9.18
N VAL A 49 -6.24 -14.38 10.17
CA VAL A 49 -4.95 -13.72 10.41
C VAL A 49 -4.32 -14.34 11.65
N TYR A 50 -3.13 -14.88 11.47
CA TYR A 50 -2.33 -15.51 12.53
C TYR A 50 -1.16 -14.65 12.95
N CYS A 51 -0.67 -14.86 14.17
CA CYS A 51 0.59 -14.30 14.62
C CYS A 51 1.39 -15.38 15.38
N PHE A 52 2.66 -15.51 14.99
CA PHE A 52 3.61 -16.46 15.55
C PHE A 52 4.76 -15.73 16.23
N ASP A 53 5.30 -16.32 17.27
CA ASP A 53 6.49 -15.82 17.93
C ASP A 53 7.76 -16.05 17.10
N LYS A 54 8.92 -15.64 17.64
CA LYS A 54 10.22 -15.79 16.96
C LYS A 54 10.66 -17.25 16.78
N SER A 55 10.02 -18.18 17.47
CA SER A 55 10.25 -19.64 17.35
C SER A 55 9.27 -20.29 16.37
N GLY A 56 8.32 -19.52 15.82
CA GLY A 56 7.27 -19.98 14.93
C GLY A 56 6.08 -20.60 15.67
N ILE A 57 5.98 -20.43 17.00
CA ILE A 57 4.86 -20.93 17.79
C ILE A 57 3.76 -19.87 17.79
N ALA A 58 2.52 -20.31 17.56
CA ALA A 58 1.35 -19.43 17.58
C ALA A 58 1.17 -18.77 18.95
N TYR A 59 0.87 -17.47 18.96
CA TYR A 59 0.47 -16.82 20.21
C TYR A 59 -0.88 -17.33 20.68
N ASP A 60 -1.05 -17.41 22.01
CA ASP A 60 -2.29 -17.81 22.65
C ASP A 60 -2.58 -16.93 23.86
N GLY A 61 -3.87 -16.69 24.16
CA GLY A 61 -4.31 -15.85 25.24
C GLY A 61 -3.95 -14.38 25.07
N ARG A 62 -3.64 -13.68 26.17
CA ARG A 62 -3.31 -12.26 26.17
C ARG A 62 -1.82 -12.05 25.98
N VAL A 63 -1.45 -11.31 24.92
CA VAL A 63 -0.07 -11.03 24.56
C VAL A 63 0.11 -9.53 24.34
N THR A 64 1.23 -8.98 24.80
CA THR A 64 1.62 -7.60 24.52
C THR A 64 2.61 -7.59 23.35
N LEU A 65 2.17 -7.04 22.20
CA LEU A 65 3.02 -6.83 21.04
C LEU A 65 3.09 -5.33 20.73
N TYR A 66 4.31 -4.83 20.49
CA TYR A 66 4.55 -3.41 20.15
C TYR A 66 3.93 -2.43 21.17
N GLY A 67 3.95 -2.80 22.46
CA GLY A 67 3.35 -2.02 23.55
C GLY A 67 1.82 -1.99 23.57
N LYS A 68 1.14 -2.85 22.79
CA LYS A 68 -0.31 -2.97 22.71
C LYS A 68 -0.76 -4.38 23.12
N GLN A 69 -1.92 -4.47 23.74
CA GLN A 69 -2.49 -5.75 24.12
C GLN A 69 -3.33 -6.35 23.01
N PHE A 70 -3.08 -7.63 22.72
CA PHE A 70 -3.85 -8.48 21.80
C PHE A 70 -4.37 -9.71 22.56
N VAL A 71 -5.43 -10.29 22.04
CA VAL A 71 -5.93 -11.59 22.48
C VAL A 71 -5.92 -12.53 21.29
N PHE A 72 -5.32 -13.69 21.48
CA PHE A 72 -5.21 -14.74 20.47
C PHE A 72 -5.93 -16.01 20.95
N ASP A 73 -6.38 -16.80 19.99
CA ASP A 73 -6.87 -18.16 20.17
C ASP A 73 -6.09 -19.05 19.19
N ASP A 74 -5.14 -19.82 19.71
CA ASP A 74 -4.24 -20.72 18.95
C ASP A 74 -3.70 -20.04 17.67
N GLY A 75 -3.14 -18.84 17.81
CA GLY A 75 -2.56 -18.02 16.74
C GLY A 75 -3.49 -17.04 16.07
N VAL A 76 -4.80 -17.28 16.11
CA VAL A 76 -5.79 -16.39 15.49
C VAL A 76 -6.04 -15.18 16.37
N VAL A 77 -5.99 -13.97 15.80
CA VAL A 77 -6.32 -12.77 16.54
C VAL A 77 -7.83 -12.67 16.79
N VAL A 78 -8.21 -12.62 18.07
CA VAL A 78 -9.61 -12.47 18.51
C VAL A 78 -9.95 -11.01 18.77
N SER A 79 -9.03 -10.28 19.38
CA SER A 79 -9.20 -8.83 19.64
C SER A 79 -7.85 -8.15 19.83
N GLY A 80 -7.84 -6.82 19.66
CA GLY A 80 -6.65 -6.00 19.82
C GLY A 80 -6.92 -4.54 19.55
N PRO A 81 -5.88 -3.74 19.39
CA PRO A 81 -6.01 -2.28 19.19
C PRO A 81 -6.67 -1.97 17.84
N THR A 82 -7.18 -0.73 17.75
CA THR A 82 -7.48 -0.07 16.49
C THR A 82 -6.57 1.15 16.36
N GLY A 83 -5.95 1.33 15.19
CA GLY A 83 -5.07 2.46 14.89
C GLY A 83 -3.67 2.06 14.46
N PHE A 84 -2.84 3.08 14.26
CA PHE A 84 -1.44 2.91 13.90
C PHE A 84 -0.61 2.42 15.09
N VAL A 85 0.24 1.44 14.85
CA VAL A 85 1.13 0.84 15.84
C VAL A 85 2.54 0.80 15.26
N LYS A 86 3.51 1.30 16.01
CA LYS A 86 4.92 1.30 15.61
C LYS A 86 5.61 0.04 16.13
N ARG A 87 6.26 -0.70 15.23
CA ARG A 87 7.11 -1.84 15.58
C ARG A 87 8.42 -1.37 16.20
N ASP A 88 9.14 -2.29 16.86
CA ASP A 88 10.44 -2.00 17.49
C ASP A 88 11.53 -1.63 16.46
N ASP A 89 11.39 -2.09 15.21
CA ASP A 89 12.26 -1.74 14.07
C ASP A 89 11.91 -0.38 13.43
N GLY A 90 10.94 0.34 13.99
CA GLY A 90 10.50 1.64 13.51
C GLY A 90 9.47 1.62 12.39
N LYS A 91 9.13 0.45 11.82
CA LYS A 91 8.08 0.30 10.82
C LYS A 91 6.69 0.47 11.45
N THR A 92 5.73 0.88 10.66
CA THR A 92 4.36 1.16 11.13
C THR A 92 3.38 0.14 10.56
N LEU A 93 2.49 -0.35 11.42
CA LEU A 93 1.36 -1.21 11.09
C LEU A 93 0.06 -0.46 11.37
N TYR A 94 -1.05 -0.92 10.81
CA TYR A 94 -2.38 -0.46 11.19
C TYR A 94 -3.27 -1.64 11.54
N PHE A 95 -4.04 -1.49 12.61
CA PHE A 95 -4.95 -2.52 13.08
C PHE A 95 -6.38 -1.99 13.13
N GLU A 96 -7.34 -2.88 12.90
CA GLU A 96 -8.77 -2.68 13.18
C GLU A 96 -9.24 -3.82 14.08
N ASN A 97 -9.54 -3.51 15.34
CA ASN A 97 -9.93 -4.50 16.36
C ASN A 97 -8.95 -5.69 16.44
N GLY A 98 -7.65 -5.39 16.37
CA GLY A 98 -6.57 -6.36 16.39
C GLY A 98 -6.23 -7.01 15.03
N ARG A 99 -7.07 -6.85 14.01
CA ARG A 99 -6.76 -7.35 12.66
C ARG A 99 -5.82 -6.40 11.94
N ILE A 100 -4.71 -6.93 11.45
CA ILE A 100 -3.71 -6.17 10.71
C ILE A 100 -4.24 -5.77 9.32
N ALA A 101 -4.01 -4.53 8.92
CA ALA A 101 -4.33 -4.08 7.58
C ALA A 101 -3.30 -4.57 6.57
N SER A 102 -3.77 -4.94 5.37
CA SER A 102 -2.94 -5.24 4.20
C SER A 102 -3.61 -4.69 2.94
N GLY A 103 -2.80 -4.33 1.94
CA GLY A 103 -3.29 -3.72 0.71
C GLY A 103 -3.76 -2.27 0.90
N TRP A 104 -4.63 -1.82 0.00
CA TRP A 104 -5.20 -0.47 0.04
C TRP A 104 -6.17 -0.28 1.20
N LYS A 105 -6.03 0.83 1.91
CA LYS A 105 -6.87 1.18 3.06
C LYS A 105 -7.11 2.68 3.14
N ASP A 106 -8.39 3.07 3.23
CA ASP A 106 -8.77 4.44 3.55
C ASP A 106 -8.92 4.57 5.07
N ILE A 107 -8.22 5.54 5.65
CA ILE A 107 -8.21 5.80 7.09
C ILE A 107 -8.39 7.31 7.28
N GLY A 108 -9.55 7.71 7.81
CA GLY A 108 -9.93 9.11 7.88
C GLY A 108 -10.06 9.74 6.49
N ASP A 109 -9.28 10.79 6.24
CA ASP A 109 -9.26 11.56 4.98
C ASP A 109 -8.14 11.13 4.02
N ALA A 110 -7.41 10.06 4.33
CA ALA A 110 -6.23 9.65 3.57
C ALA A 110 -6.25 8.17 3.20
N THR A 111 -5.62 7.87 2.07
CA THR A 111 -5.41 6.51 1.58
C THR A 111 -3.99 6.06 1.89
N TYR A 112 -3.85 4.81 2.29
CA TYR A 112 -2.60 4.13 2.63
C TYR A 112 -2.47 2.83 1.87
N TYR A 113 -1.26 2.31 1.81
CA TYR A 113 -1.02 0.94 1.35
C TYR A 113 -0.12 0.20 2.34
N PHE A 114 -0.51 -1.04 2.64
CA PHE A 114 0.21 -1.92 3.55
C PHE A 114 0.69 -3.14 2.77
N GLU A 115 1.91 -3.61 3.12
CA GLU A 115 2.51 -4.77 2.45
C GLU A 115 1.58 -5.98 2.47
N THR A 116 1.42 -6.60 1.30
CA THR A 116 0.54 -7.77 1.10
C THR A 116 1.31 -9.08 0.99
N SER A 117 2.63 -9.01 0.80
CA SER A 117 3.46 -10.20 0.73
C SER A 117 3.55 -10.86 2.11
N ASP A 118 3.15 -12.10 2.18
CA ASP A 118 3.28 -12.97 3.35
C ASP A 118 4.64 -13.67 3.41
N LEU A 119 5.52 -13.40 2.45
CA LEU A 119 6.88 -13.90 2.42
C LEU A 119 7.82 -12.94 3.17
N GLY A 120 8.02 -13.18 4.46
CA GLY A 120 8.92 -12.41 5.31
C GLY A 120 8.22 -11.58 6.38
N ASP A 121 9.02 -10.81 7.14
CA ASP A 121 8.56 -10.11 8.34
C ASP A 121 7.82 -8.79 8.07
N ASP A 122 7.57 -8.43 6.81
CA ASP A 122 7.02 -7.12 6.43
C ASP A 122 5.53 -7.12 6.13
N PHE A 123 4.84 -8.24 6.27
CA PHE A 123 3.39 -8.29 6.10
C PHE A 123 2.69 -7.20 6.93
N GLY A 124 1.82 -6.43 6.29
CA GLY A 124 1.07 -5.33 6.92
C GLY A 124 1.89 -4.06 7.21
N VAL A 125 3.16 -3.99 6.79
CA VAL A 125 3.98 -2.78 6.95
C VAL A 125 3.47 -1.68 6.02
N MET A 126 3.25 -0.49 6.60
CA MET A 126 2.82 0.70 5.89
C MET A 126 3.88 1.18 4.90
N TYR A 127 3.47 1.42 3.65
CA TYR A 127 4.36 1.97 2.63
C TYR A 127 4.65 3.45 2.87
N THR A 128 5.91 3.82 2.61
CA THR A 128 6.40 5.20 2.58
C THR A 128 7.32 5.39 1.37
N GLY A 129 7.46 6.63 0.89
CA GLY A 129 8.24 6.95 -0.29
C GLY A 129 7.67 6.35 -1.57
N ARG A 130 8.51 6.23 -2.60
CA ARG A 130 8.08 5.72 -3.91
C ARG A 130 8.03 4.21 -3.93
N ARG A 131 6.87 3.64 -4.32
CA ARG A 131 6.62 2.20 -4.35
C ARG A 131 5.94 1.78 -5.66
N LEU A 132 6.35 0.62 -6.18
CA LEU A 132 5.69 -0.03 -7.30
C LEU A 132 4.63 -0.99 -6.75
N ILE A 133 3.36 -0.76 -7.08
CA ILE A 133 2.25 -1.63 -6.71
C ILE A 133 1.59 -2.11 -8.00
N GLY A 134 1.68 -3.41 -8.24
CA GLY A 134 1.32 -3.98 -9.53
C GLY A 134 2.25 -3.44 -10.63
N LYS A 135 1.69 -2.67 -11.58
CA LYS A 135 2.44 -2.04 -12.68
C LYS A 135 2.52 -0.51 -12.56
N THR A 136 2.04 0.06 -11.45
CA THR A 136 1.93 1.50 -11.26
C THR A 136 2.82 1.96 -10.11
N TRP A 137 3.55 3.05 -10.34
CA TRP A 137 4.31 3.73 -9.30
C TRP A 137 3.42 4.66 -8.51
N TYR A 138 3.54 4.58 -7.19
CA TYR A 138 2.87 5.44 -6.22
C TYR A 138 3.89 6.14 -5.34
N GLU A 139 3.53 7.30 -4.83
CA GLU A 139 4.33 8.05 -3.88
C GLU A 139 3.56 8.20 -2.58
N PHE A 140 4.19 7.81 -1.46
CA PHE A 140 3.62 7.92 -0.13
C PHE A 140 4.47 8.89 0.71
N GLY A 141 3.84 9.65 1.59
CA GLY A 141 4.52 10.48 2.56
C GLY A 141 5.33 9.68 3.58
N SER A 142 6.15 10.37 4.34
CA SER A 142 6.81 9.78 5.52
C SER A 142 5.80 9.34 6.58
N ASP A 143 4.60 9.88 6.54
CA ASP A 143 3.44 9.50 7.36
C ASP A 143 2.59 8.38 6.74
N GLY A 144 3.00 7.85 5.58
CA GLY A 144 2.34 6.77 4.83
C GLY A 144 1.13 7.20 4.01
N ARG A 145 0.72 8.45 4.03
CA ARG A 145 -0.40 8.95 3.21
C ARG A 145 -0.03 8.87 1.73
N LEU A 146 -0.94 8.33 0.93
CA LEU A 146 -0.79 8.40 -0.52
C LEU A 146 -0.84 9.85 -0.97
N TYR A 147 0.21 10.31 -1.66
CA TYR A 147 0.17 11.59 -2.34
C TYR A 147 -0.61 11.42 -3.64
N GLN A 148 -1.76 12.09 -3.73
CA GLN A 148 -2.38 12.31 -5.01
C GLN A 148 -1.62 13.46 -5.70
N LEU A 149 -0.54 13.09 -6.39
CA LEU A 149 0.25 14.06 -7.13
C LEU A 149 -0.58 14.89 -8.12
N ILE A 150 -1.63 14.28 -8.68
CA ILE A 150 -2.42 14.88 -9.75
C ILE A 150 -3.91 14.70 -9.42
N ARG A 151 -4.64 15.82 -9.41
CA ARG A 151 -6.10 15.84 -9.29
C ARG A 151 -6.69 16.67 -10.44
N GLY A 152 -7.67 16.11 -11.13
CA GLY A 152 -8.45 16.82 -12.15
C GLY A 152 -9.85 17.11 -11.66
N ARG A 153 -10.38 18.28 -12.02
CA ARG A 153 -11.79 18.63 -11.85
C ARG A 153 -12.23 19.57 -12.96
N MET A 154 -13.50 19.60 -13.27
CA MET A 154 -14.06 20.67 -14.08
C MET A 154 -14.04 21.98 -13.31
N SER A 155 -13.81 23.10 -13.99
CA SER A 155 -14.06 24.44 -13.44
C SER A 155 -15.54 24.63 -13.10
N ALA A 156 -15.84 25.59 -12.25
CA ALA A 156 -17.24 25.84 -11.82
C ALA A 156 -18.16 26.25 -12.98
N ASP A 157 -17.61 26.84 -14.03
CA ASP A 157 -18.33 27.22 -15.26
C ASP A 157 -18.26 26.14 -16.35
N GLU A 158 -17.70 24.96 -16.03
CA GLU A 158 -17.55 23.79 -16.91
C GLU A 158 -16.78 24.04 -18.21
N LYS A 159 -15.96 25.11 -18.27
CA LYS A 159 -15.20 25.49 -19.47
C LYS A 159 -13.78 24.95 -19.51
N GLU A 160 -13.25 24.51 -18.37
CA GLU A 160 -11.89 24.04 -18.27
C GLU A 160 -11.79 22.76 -17.42
N ILE A 161 -10.87 21.86 -17.78
CA ILE A 161 -10.36 20.88 -16.85
C ILE A 161 -9.23 21.56 -16.06
N VAL A 162 -9.39 21.66 -14.74
CA VAL A 162 -8.37 22.19 -13.83
C VAL A 162 -7.63 21.02 -13.21
N VAL A 163 -6.34 20.90 -13.52
CA VAL A 163 -5.45 19.88 -12.99
C VAL A 163 -4.58 20.50 -11.93
N THR A 164 -4.65 19.99 -10.71
CA THR A 164 -3.76 20.40 -9.61
C THR A 164 -2.70 19.32 -9.40
N ILE A 165 -1.45 19.73 -9.33
CA ILE A 165 -0.30 18.90 -9.05
C ILE A 165 0.24 19.29 -7.67
N THR A 166 0.34 18.31 -6.77
CA THR A 166 0.85 18.50 -5.40
C THR A 166 2.12 17.68 -5.25
N PRO A 167 3.31 18.28 -5.37
CA PRO A 167 4.57 17.58 -5.13
C PRO A 167 4.66 17.08 -3.70
N PRO A 168 5.34 15.94 -3.44
CA PRO A 168 5.63 15.47 -2.09
C PRO A 168 6.36 16.51 -1.26
N ALA A 169 6.07 16.56 0.04
CA ALA A 169 6.70 17.50 0.96
C ALA A 169 8.24 17.39 0.92
N GLY A 170 8.91 18.53 0.79
CA GLY A 170 10.37 18.62 0.69
C GLY A 170 10.96 18.38 -0.71
N GLN A 171 10.17 17.94 -1.68
CA GLN A 171 10.64 17.67 -3.05
C GLN A 171 10.26 18.77 -4.07
N GLY A 172 9.62 19.83 -3.65
CA GLY A 172 9.16 20.90 -4.55
C GLY A 172 10.26 21.52 -5.44
N ARG A 173 11.53 21.46 -5.03
CA ARG A 173 12.66 21.94 -5.84
C ARG A 173 12.96 21.08 -7.07
N ASN A 174 12.51 19.83 -7.09
CA ASN A 174 12.71 18.91 -8.20
C ASN A 174 11.58 19.00 -9.25
N TYR A 175 10.54 19.79 -8.97
CA TYR A 175 9.42 19.99 -9.86
C TYR A 175 9.60 21.32 -10.57
N SER A 176 9.96 21.25 -11.84
CA SER A 176 10.13 22.42 -12.69
C SER A 176 9.70 22.09 -14.11
N ASN A 177 9.27 23.12 -14.86
CA ASN A 177 8.80 22.93 -16.22
C ASN A 177 7.77 21.78 -16.34
N ILE A 178 6.73 21.86 -15.53
CA ILE A 178 5.64 20.87 -15.51
C ILE A 178 4.71 21.21 -16.68
N MET A 179 4.39 20.20 -17.47
CA MET A 179 3.48 20.29 -18.60
C MET A 179 2.49 19.14 -18.60
N ALA A 180 1.34 19.36 -19.23
CA ALA A 180 0.40 18.29 -19.52
C ALA A 180 0.12 18.21 -21.02
N ALA A 181 0.08 16.97 -21.52
CA ALA A 181 -0.53 16.64 -22.80
C ALA A 181 -1.99 16.25 -22.54
N ALA A 182 -2.92 16.90 -23.20
CA ALA A 182 -4.35 16.58 -23.10
C ALA A 182 -4.92 16.32 -24.50
N TRP A 183 -5.82 15.33 -24.59
CA TRP A 183 -6.49 14.94 -25.84
C TRP A 183 -7.84 14.29 -25.56
N SER A 184 -8.74 14.27 -26.55
CA SER A 184 -9.99 13.53 -26.45
C SER A 184 -9.76 12.03 -26.62
N GLN A 185 -10.54 11.21 -25.90
CA GLN A 185 -10.44 9.76 -26.09
C GLN A 185 -10.98 9.32 -27.45
N GLN A 186 -11.91 10.11 -28.03
CA GLN A 186 -12.55 9.78 -29.30
C GLN A 186 -11.59 9.93 -30.48
N ASP A 187 -10.83 11.05 -30.54
CA ASP A 187 -9.94 11.36 -31.65
C ASP A 187 -8.51 10.86 -31.40
N GLY A 188 -8.26 10.27 -30.21
CA GLY A 188 -6.95 9.81 -29.80
C GLY A 188 -5.97 10.99 -29.66
N GLN A 189 -4.72 10.79 -30.05
CA GLN A 189 -3.70 11.84 -29.95
C GLN A 189 -3.68 12.83 -31.12
N ASP A 190 -4.64 12.76 -32.04
CA ASP A 190 -4.72 13.65 -33.22
C ASP A 190 -5.09 15.08 -32.81
N ASP A 191 -5.81 15.24 -31.69
CA ASP A 191 -6.16 16.55 -31.09
C ASP A 191 -5.30 16.92 -29.86
N LEU A 192 -4.13 16.27 -29.68
CA LEU A 192 -3.27 16.48 -28.52
C LEU A 192 -2.72 17.92 -28.46
N ILE A 193 -2.93 18.57 -27.30
CA ILE A 193 -2.40 19.91 -27.03
C ILE A 193 -1.58 19.85 -25.71
N TRP A 194 -0.44 20.57 -25.74
CA TRP A 194 0.41 20.73 -24.55
C TRP A 194 0.07 22.00 -23.78
N TYR A 195 0.00 21.90 -22.44
CA TYR A 195 -0.28 23.01 -21.52
C TYR A 195 0.79 23.10 -20.45
N ASN A 196 1.25 24.31 -20.17
CA ASN A 196 2.20 24.60 -19.10
C ASN A 196 1.49 24.73 -17.76
N ALA A 197 2.15 24.29 -16.69
CA ALA A 197 1.70 24.52 -15.34
C ALA A 197 2.08 25.90 -14.82
N THR A 198 1.23 26.46 -13.98
CA THR A 198 1.48 27.68 -13.19
C THR A 198 1.73 27.28 -11.75
N ALA A 199 2.82 27.77 -11.15
CA ALA A 199 3.09 27.60 -9.73
C ALA A 199 2.13 28.45 -8.89
N ASN A 200 1.54 27.88 -7.84
CA ASN A 200 0.53 28.52 -6.99
C ASN A 200 1.12 29.28 -5.78
N GLY A 201 2.45 29.24 -5.59
CA GLY A 201 3.11 29.88 -4.45
C GLY A 201 3.07 29.10 -3.13
N ASP A 202 2.21 28.09 -3.02
CA ASP A 202 2.08 27.17 -1.89
C ASP A 202 2.83 25.83 -2.10
N GLY A 203 3.61 25.75 -3.18
CA GLY A 203 4.33 24.56 -3.58
C GLY A 203 3.54 23.62 -4.50
N THR A 204 2.28 23.94 -4.79
CA THR A 204 1.47 23.24 -5.79
C THR A 204 1.53 23.90 -7.15
N TYR A 205 1.06 23.21 -8.18
CA TYR A 205 0.98 23.71 -9.55
C TYR A 205 -0.42 23.49 -10.11
N THR A 206 -0.84 24.37 -11.00
CA THR A 206 -2.12 24.27 -11.71
C THR A 206 -1.93 24.26 -13.21
N ILE A 207 -2.57 23.33 -13.91
CA ILE A 207 -2.73 23.32 -15.35
C ILE A 207 -4.20 23.54 -15.67
N ARG A 208 -4.49 24.42 -16.64
CA ARG A 208 -5.84 24.65 -17.13
C ARG A 208 -5.92 24.19 -18.58
N VAL A 209 -6.88 23.32 -18.85
CA VAL A 209 -7.14 22.76 -20.18
C VAL A 209 -8.48 23.32 -20.66
N PRO A 210 -8.48 24.36 -21.52
CA PRO A 210 -9.71 24.97 -22.01
C PRO A 210 -10.45 24.02 -22.96
N MET A 211 -11.71 23.70 -22.64
CA MET A 211 -12.52 22.78 -23.43
C MET A 211 -12.87 23.33 -24.82
N CYS A 212 -12.86 24.67 -24.98
CA CYS A 212 -13.09 25.31 -26.28
C CYS A 212 -11.98 25.04 -27.33
N LYS A 213 -10.87 24.41 -26.93
CA LYS A 213 -9.80 23.98 -27.83
C LYS A 213 -10.08 22.64 -28.52
N TYR A 214 -11.13 21.97 -28.10
CA TYR A 214 -11.50 20.63 -28.58
C TYR A 214 -12.91 20.69 -29.17
N ASN A 215 -13.12 19.91 -30.24
CA ASN A 215 -14.40 19.87 -30.94
C ASN A 215 -15.30 18.70 -30.50
N VAL A 216 -14.88 17.96 -29.48
CA VAL A 216 -15.51 16.73 -29.03
C VAL A 216 -16.07 16.90 -27.63
N VAL A 217 -17.27 16.41 -27.41
CA VAL A 217 -17.87 16.25 -26.06
C VAL A 217 -17.68 14.81 -25.64
N GLY A 218 -16.99 14.58 -24.51
CA GLY A 218 -16.74 13.21 -24.06
C GLY A 218 -15.64 13.13 -23.01
N ARG A 219 -14.97 11.97 -23.00
CA ARG A 219 -13.85 11.69 -22.08
C ARG A 219 -12.56 12.27 -22.64
N TYR A 220 -11.78 12.90 -21.77
CA TYR A 220 -10.45 13.42 -22.06
C TYR A 220 -9.41 12.68 -21.26
N LEU A 221 -8.22 12.56 -21.83
CA LEU A 221 -7.03 12.02 -21.18
C LEU A 221 -6.04 13.16 -20.98
N VAL A 222 -5.48 13.22 -19.76
CA VAL A 222 -4.48 14.26 -19.42
C VAL A 222 -3.29 13.57 -18.79
N HIS A 223 -2.14 13.61 -19.46
CA HIS A 223 -0.88 13.09 -18.94
C HIS A 223 0.02 14.24 -18.51
N VAL A 224 0.49 14.21 -17.26
CA VAL A 224 1.32 15.26 -16.67
C VAL A 224 2.77 14.81 -16.61
N TYR A 225 3.67 15.68 -17.06
CA TYR A 225 5.11 15.44 -17.14
C TYR A 225 5.89 16.48 -16.37
N ASN A 226 7.01 16.08 -15.75
CA ASN A 226 8.01 16.96 -15.18
C ASN A 226 9.23 17.00 -16.11
N HIS A 227 9.34 18.02 -16.96
CA HIS A 227 10.45 18.18 -17.89
C HIS A 227 11.76 18.63 -17.21
N GLY A 228 11.69 19.16 -15.99
CA GLY A 228 12.88 19.44 -15.17
C GLY A 228 13.63 18.20 -14.70
N ILE A 229 13.00 17.00 -14.82
CA ILE A 229 13.61 15.70 -14.54
C ILE A 229 13.39 14.82 -15.80
N HIS A 230 14.09 15.11 -16.87
CA HIS A 230 14.13 14.29 -18.10
C HIS A 230 12.76 13.88 -18.67
N GLY A 231 11.73 14.71 -18.53
CA GLY A 231 10.39 14.40 -19.05
C GLY A 231 9.67 13.28 -18.31
N GLN A 232 9.94 13.12 -17.02
CA GLN A 232 9.30 12.09 -16.22
C GLN A 232 7.78 12.23 -16.23
N LEU A 233 7.07 11.17 -16.64
CA LEU A 233 5.61 11.08 -16.48
C LEU A 233 5.28 11.01 -14.97
N LEU A 234 4.52 12.00 -14.48
CA LEU A 234 4.06 12.06 -13.09
C LEU A 234 2.77 11.25 -12.90
N GLY A 235 1.94 11.14 -13.93
CA GLY A 235 0.68 10.41 -13.92
C GLY A 235 -0.30 10.96 -14.96
N GLY A 236 -1.53 10.45 -14.97
CA GLY A 236 -2.60 10.85 -15.86
C GLY A 236 -3.97 10.77 -15.19
N LEU A 237 -4.96 11.43 -15.85
CA LEU A 237 -6.37 11.47 -15.46
C LEU A 237 -7.21 10.95 -16.62
#